data_1f03ecdd8500ff521da9f1f447f02f74
#
_entry.id   1f03ecdd8500ff521da9f1f447f02f74
#
_cell.length_a   1.000
_cell.length_b   1.000
_cell.length_c   1.000
_cell.angle_alpha   90.00
_cell.angle_beta   90.00
_cell.angle_gamma   90.00
#
_symmetry.space_group_name_H-M   'P 1'
#
loop_
_entity.id
_entity.type
_entity.pdbx_description
1 polymer ?
#
loop_
_entity_poly.entity_id
_entity_poly.type
_entity_poly.pdbx_seq_one_letter_code
_entity_poly.pdbx_strand_id
1 'polypeptide(L)'
;RTGRESSGPRRCDGPVAMGLLTIIKKVKAKEKEVRVLMVGLDNAGKTTIVKRVNGEDISTISPTLGFNIKTMSFRGYRMNIWDVGGQKTLRSYWRNYYEATDGMVWVVDSADVRRLRDCKDELHKLLGEEKLAGSSLLIFANKQDIPGALTKKEIAQVLELDQFGKRHWHIEGCSAVTGDGLLEGFDWCV
;
A
#
# COMPACT_ATOMS: atom_id res chain seq x y z
N ARG A 1 0.30 54.67 -51.78
CA ARG A 1 1.41 54.30 -50.88
C ARG A 1 0.94 53.25 -49.88
N THR A 2 1.44 52.11 -50.10
CA THR A 2 1.24 50.80 -49.55
C THR A 2 1.60 50.74 -48.09
N GLY A 3 0.68 50.29 -47.24
CA GLY A 3 0.91 49.84 -45.89
C GLY A 3 0.71 48.34 -45.82
N ARG A 4 1.78 47.57 -45.61
CA ARG A 4 1.75 46.12 -45.34
C ARG A 4 1.35 45.88 -43.91
N GLU A 5 0.22 45.20 -43.66
CA GLU A 5 -0.08 44.60 -42.37
C GLU A 5 0.63 43.25 -42.28
N SER A 6 1.49 43.12 -41.26
CA SER A 6 2.16 41.90 -40.90
C SER A 6 1.24 41.02 -40.04
N SER A 7 0.71 39.94 -40.61
CA SER A 7 0.01 38.90 -39.87
C SER A 7 1.00 38.04 -39.13
N GLY A 8 1.00 38.18 -37.78
CA GLY A 8 1.73 37.27 -36.87
C GLY A 8 1.10 35.87 -36.86
N PRO A 9 1.88 34.83 -36.56
CA PRO A 9 1.39 33.46 -36.57
C PRO A 9 0.39 33.23 -35.43
N ARG A 10 -0.82 32.76 -35.78
CA ARG A 10 -1.81 32.27 -34.83
C ARG A 10 -1.26 31.02 -34.14
N ARG A 11 -1.11 31.05 -32.83
CA ARG A 11 -0.87 29.88 -32.03
C ARG A 11 -2.14 29.01 -32.07
N CYS A 12 -2.02 27.85 -32.65
CA CYS A 12 -3.03 26.80 -32.54
C CYS A 12 -2.90 26.16 -31.16
N ASP A 13 -3.68 26.62 -30.19
CA ASP A 13 -3.88 25.88 -28.92
C ASP A 13 -4.74 24.65 -29.24
N GLY A 14 -4.07 23.57 -29.64
CA GLY A 14 -4.69 22.26 -29.74
C GLY A 14 -4.96 21.71 -28.33
N PRO A 15 -6.01 20.90 -28.15
CA PRO A 15 -6.30 20.32 -26.86
C PRO A 15 -5.11 19.49 -26.39
N VAL A 16 -4.59 19.83 -25.18
CA VAL A 16 -3.52 19.07 -24.53
C VAL A 16 -4.01 17.63 -24.39
N ALA A 17 -3.39 16.73 -25.12
CA ALA A 17 -3.70 15.31 -25.04
C ALA A 17 -3.45 14.85 -23.58
N MET A 18 -4.51 14.67 -22.82
CA MET A 18 -4.42 14.06 -21.50
C MET A 18 -3.85 12.65 -21.70
N GLY A 19 -2.67 12.40 -21.12
CA GLY A 19 -2.02 11.10 -21.27
C GLY A 19 -2.93 9.96 -20.80
N LEU A 20 -2.82 8.80 -21.46
CA LEU A 20 -3.63 7.61 -21.17
C LEU A 20 -3.68 7.27 -19.69
N LEU A 21 -2.56 7.43 -18.97
CA LEU A 21 -2.46 7.21 -17.51
C LEU A 21 -3.36 8.16 -16.70
N THR A 22 -3.53 9.40 -17.15
CA THR A 22 -4.42 10.37 -16.49
C THR A 22 -5.88 10.00 -16.70
N ILE A 23 -6.22 9.48 -17.88
CA ILE A 23 -7.56 8.98 -18.17
C ILE A 23 -7.87 7.75 -17.34
N ILE A 24 -6.95 6.78 -17.25
CA ILE A 24 -7.09 5.57 -16.44
C ILE A 24 -7.27 5.92 -14.95
N LYS A 25 -6.46 6.86 -14.40
CA LYS A 25 -6.62 7.33 -13.02
C LYS A 25 -7.98 7.99 -12.78
N LYS A 26 -8.49 8.80 -13.73
CA LYS A 26 -9.83 9.42 -13.62
C LYS A 26 -10.95 8.40 -13.71
N VAL A 27 -10.83 7.36 -14.55
CA VAL A 27 -11.82 6.28 -14.65
C VAL A 27 -11.86 5.48 -13.35
N LYS A 28 -10.70 5.07 -12.80
CA LYS A 28 -10.62 4.38 -11.49
C LYS A 28 -11.21 5.22 -10.36
N ALA A 29 -10.93 6.52 -10.31
CA ALA A 29 -11.52 7.42 -9.32
C ALA A 29 -13.05 7.52 -9.44
N LYS A 30 -13.59 7.41 -10.66
CA LYS A 30 -15.04 7.38 -10.90
C LYS A 30 -15.68 6.07 -10.46
N GLU A 31 -14.98 4.95 -10.64
CA GLU A 31 -15.42 3.61 -10.23
C GLU A 31 -15.20 3.35 -8.74
N LYS A 32 -14.45 4.21 -8.04
CA LYS A 32 -14.11 4.06 -6.63
C LYS A 32 -13.49 2.68 -6.29
N GLU A 33 -12.76 2.10 -7.24
CA GLU A 33 -11.99 0.88 -7.02
C GLU A 33 -10.54 1.19 -6.69
N VAL A 34 -10.01 0.52 -5.65
CA VAL A 34 -8.63 0.65 -5.19
C VAL A 34 -8.00 -0.73 -5.12
N ARG A 35 -6.90 -0.93 -5.80
CA ARG A 35 -6.11 -2.16 -5.70
C ARG A 35 -5.02 -1.99 -4.66
N VAL A 36 -5.09 -2.80 -3.61
CA VAL A 36 -4.18 -2.77 -2.46
C VAL A 36 -3.33 -4.03 -2.45
N LEU A 37 -2.02 -3.87 -2.48
CA LEU A 37 -1.07 -4.97 -2.31
C LEU A 37 -0.66 -5.06 -0.84
N MET A 38 -1.01 -6.16 -0.16
CA MET A 38 -0.66 -6.40 1.25
C MET A 38 0.50 -7.38 1.34
N VAL A 39 1.63 -6.91 1.82
CA VAL A 39 2.90 -7.63 1.92
C VAL A 39 3.56 -7.40 3.29
N GLY A 40 4.62 -8.12 3.54
CA GLY A 40 5.35 -8.13 4.82
C GLY A 40 5.84 -9.54 5.13
N LEU A 41 6.65 -9.69 6.16
CA LEU A 41 7.21 -10.99 6.52
C LEU A 41 6.11 -12.00 6.88
N ASP A 42 6.46 -13.27 6.87
CA ASP A 42 5.59 -14.32 7.40
C ASP A 42 5.29 -14.08 8.88
N ASN A 43 4.13 -14.53 9.31
CA ASN A 43 3.61 -14.34 10.68
C ASN A 43 3.40 -12.86 11.10
N ALA A 44 3.50 -11.89 10.20
CA ALA A 44 3.21 -10.48 10.55
C ALA A 44 1.71 -10.20 10.80
N GLY A 45 0.83 -11.11 10.40
CA GLY A 45 -0.61 -11.02 10.62
C GLY A 45 -1.41 -10.44 9.43
N LYS A 46 -0.86 -10.46 8.23
CA LYS A 46 -1.54 -9.98 7.01
C LYS A 46 -2.91 -10.60 6.80
N THR A 47 -2.96 -11.92 6.72
CA THR A 47 -4.20 -12.68 6.54
C THR A 47 -5.18 -12.46 7.69
N THR A 48 -4.67 -12.31 8.92
CA THR A 48 -5.49 -12.01 10.10
C THR A 48 -6.16 -10.66 9.98
N ILE A 49 -5.42 -9.62 9.53
CA ILE A 49 -5.97 -8.29 9.26
C ILE A 49 -7.10 -8.37 8.22
N VAL A 50 -6.84 -9.02 7.08
CA VAL A 50 -7.82 -9.13 6.00
C VAL A 50 -9.10 -9.85 6.47
N LYS A 51 -8.96 -10.96 7.17
CA LYS A 51 -10.10 -11.67 7.76
C LYS A 51 -10.84 -10.81 8.78
N ARG A 52 -10.12 -10.11 9.66
CA ARG A 52 -10.71 -9.28 10.71
C ARG A 52 -11.57 -8.16 10.14
N VAL A 53 -11.06 -7.43 9.14
CA VAL A 53 -11.81 -6.33 8.52
C VAL A 53 -13.00 -6.81 7.68
N ASN A 54 -12.97 -8.06 7.21
CA ASN A 54 -14.11 -8.69 6.51
C ASN A 54 -15.10 -9.37 7.47
N GLY A 55 -14.87 -9.32 8.79
CA GLY A 55 -15.75 -9.99 9.77
C GLY A 55 -15.66 -11.52 9.73
N GLU A 56 -14.57 -12.07 9.18
CA GLU A 56 -14.34 -13.50 9.11
C GLU A 56 -13.71 -14.03 10.42
N ASP A 57 -13.87 -15.34 10.66
CA ASP A 57 -13.24 -16.00 11.81
C ASP A 57 -11.72 -16.00 11.70
N ILE A 58 -11.05 -15.53 12.76
CA ILE A 58 -9.59 -15.45 12.89
C ILE A 58 -9.01 -16.53 13.83
N SER A 59 -9.83 -17.44 14.36
CA SER A 59 -9.38 -18.49 15.29
C SER A 59 -8.43 -19.49 14.62
N THR A 60 -8.57 -19.68 13.32
CA THR A 60 -7.75 -20.56 12.50
C THR A 60 -7.09 -19.80 11.35
N ILE A 61 -5.78 -19.57 11.49
CA ILE A 61 -4.97 -18.94 10.44
C ILE A 61 -3.86 -19.91 10.04
N SER A 62 -3.84 -20.27 8.77
CA SER A 62 -2.75 -21.03 8.17
C SER A 62 -1.80 -20.11 7.39
N PRO A 63 -0.51 -20.45 7.28
CA PRO A 63 0.41 -19.72 6.42
C PRO A 63 -0.12 -19.64 4.98
N THR A 64 -0.10 -18.43 4.40
CA THR A 64 -0.56 -18.20 3.02
C THR A 64 0.44 -18.78 2.04
N LEU A 65 0.04 -19.83 1.32
CA LEU A 65 0.80 -20.41 0.21
C LEU A 65 0.35 -19.73 -1.08
N GLY A 66 1.15 -18.79 -1.57
CA GLY A 66 0.80 -17.97 -2.73
C GLY A 66 0.12 -16.67 -2.35
N PHE A 67 -1.12 -16.46 -2.78
CA PHE A 67 -1.88 -15.24 -2.51
C PHE A 67 -3.38 -15.52 -2.34
N ASN A 68 -4.07 -14.58 -1.68
CA ASN A 68 -5.53 -14.52 -1.61
C ASN A 68 -5.99 -13.13 -2.05
N ILE A 69 -7.10 -13.07 -2.78
CA ILE A 69 -7.75 -11.80 -3.12
C ILE A 69 -9.02 -11.69 -2.28
N LYS A 70 -9.14 -10.60 -1.56
CA LYS A 70 -10.36 -10.25 -0.82
C LYS A 70 -10.83 -8.86 -1.23
N THR A 71 -12.10 -8.74 -1.47
CA THR A 71 -12.73 -7.45 -1.75
C THR A 71 -13.49 -7.00 -0.52
N MET A 72 -13.23 -5.78 -0.08
CA MET A 72 -14.00 -5.11 0.97
C MET A 72 -14.57 -3.79 0.45
N SER A 73 -15.75 -3.43 0.93
CA SER A 73 -16.33 -2.11 0.70
C SER A 73 -16.06 -1.23 1.92
N PHE A 74 -15.34 -0.13 1.71
CA PHE A 74 -14.99 0.78 2.78
C PHE A 74 -15.21 2.24 2.34
N ARG A 75 -16.03 3.02 3.08
CA ARG A 75 -16.39 4.42 2.77
C ARG A 75 -16.82 4.66 1.32
N GLY A 76 -17.51 3.69 0.72
CA GLY A 76 -17.97 3.77 -0.67
C GLY A 76 -16.88 3.47 -1.71
N TYR A 77 -15.70 3.06 -1.28
CA TYR A 77 -14.65 2.51 -2.14
C TYR A 77 -14.72 0.98 -2.12
N ARG A 78 -14.39 0.37 -3.25
CA ARG A 78 -14.20 -1.06 -3.40
C ARG A 78 -12.70 -1.36 -3.37
N MET A 79 -12.23 -1.91 -2.26
CA MET A 79 -10.82 -2.23 -2.08
C MET A 79 -10.58 -3.70 -2.41
N ASN A 80 -9.78 -3.96 -3.43
CA ASN A 80 -9.33 -5.30 -3.80
C ASN A 80 -7.96 -5.55 -3.15
N ILE A 81 -7.95 -6.28 -2.05
CA ILE A 81 -6.75 -6.55 -1.25
C ILE A 81 -6.13 -7.86 -1.71
N TRP A 82 -4.88 -7.77 -2.17
CA TRP A 82 -4.04 -8.91 -2.53
C TRP A 82 -3.15 -9.26 -1.35
N ASP A 83 -3.59 -10.23 -0.53
CA ASP A 83 -2.83 -10.77 0.60
C ASP A 83 -1.83 -11.80 0.09
N VAL A 84 -0.53 -11.46 0.09
CA VAL A 84 0.53 -12.29 -0.48
C VAL A 84 1.39 -12.90 0.62
N GLY A 85 1.75 -14.17 0.44
CA GLY A 85 2.57 -14.91 1.38
C GLY A 85 3.93 -14.24 1.65
N GLY A 86 4.31 -14.16 2.93
CA GLY A 86 5.52 -13.46 3.40
C GLY A 86 6.74 -14.36 3.59
N GLN A 87 6.60 -15.66 3.35
CA GLN A 87 7.70 -16.62 3.49
C GLN A 87 8.86 -16.25 2.57
N LYS A 88 10.10 -16.43 3.04
CA LYS A 88 11.32 -16.03 2.32
C LYS A 88 11.37 -16.56 0.88
N THR A 89 10.94 -17.79 0.68
CA THR A 89 10.88 -18.46 -0.63
C THR A 89 9.84 -17.87 -1.58
N LEU A 90 8.82 -17.19 -1.05
CA LEU A 90 7.72 -16.60 -1.84
C LEU A 90 7.93 -15.13 -2.18
N ARG A 91 8.86 -14.42 -1.52
CA ARG A 91 9.04 -12.96 -1.71
C ARG A 91 9.48 -12.59 -3.12
N SER A 92 10.22 -13.47 -3.81
CA SER A 92 10.60 -13.26 -5.22
C SER A 92 9.41 -13.17 -6.17
N TYR A 93 8.26 -13.73 -5.79
CA TYR A 93 7.03 -13.68 -6.57
C TYR A 93 6.22 -12.40 -6.36
N TRP A 94 6.52 -11.58 -5.33
CA TRP A 94 5.80 -10.33 -5.07
C TRP A 94 5.78 -9.41 -6.29
N ARG A 95 6.85 -9.41 -7.09
CA ARG A 95 6.96 -8.62 -8.33
C ARG A 95 5.83 -8.86 -9.33
N ASN A 96 5.18 -10.01 -9.29
CA ASN A 96 4.08 -10.37 -10.19
C ASN A 96 2.81 -9.58 -9.88
N TYR A 97 2.74 -8.94 -8.71
CA TYR A 97 1.56 -8.21 -8.21
C TYR A 97 1.73 -6.69 -8.21
N TYR A 98 2.90 -6.18 -8.60
CA TYR A 98 3.20 -4.74 -8.54
C TYR A 98 2.42 -3.92 -9.56
N GLU A 99 2.08 -4.49 -10.71
CA GLU A 99 1.34 -3.76 -11.75
C GLU A 99 -0.07 -3.40 -11.30
N ALA A 100 -0.47 -2.17 -11.62
CA ALA A 100 -1.76 -1.59 -11.26
C ALA A 100 -2.04 -1.53 -9.74
N THR A 101 -1.01 -1.57 -8.90
CA THR A 101 -1.13 -1.35 -7.46
C THR A 101 -1.30 0.15 -7.18
N ASP A 102 -2.43 0.52 -6.59
CA ASP A 102 -2.74 1.91 -6.23
C ASP A 102 -2.17 2.24 -4.83
N GLY A 103 -2.22 1.29 -3.91
CA GLY A 103 -1.68 1.40 -2.56
C GLY A 103 -1.00 0.12 -2.09
N MET A 104 0.01 0.29 -1.27
CA MET A 104 0.69 -0.82 -0.58
C MET A 104 0.38 -0.78 0.90
N VAL A 105 0.14 -1.95 1.48
CA VAL A 105 0.08 -2.16 2.92
C VAL A 105 1.23 -3.06 3.32
N TRP A 106 2.15 -2.51 4.11
CA TRP A 106 3.25 -3.25 4.71
C TRP A 106 2.92 -3.60 6.14
N VAL A 107 2.92 -4.89 6.49
CA VAL A 107 2.56 -5.33 7.83
C VAL A 107 3.80 -5.79 8.59
N VAL A 108 3.99 -5.21 9.79
CA VAL A 108 5.10 -5.47 10.68
C VAL A 108 4.61 -6.18 11.94
N ASP A 109 5.30 -7.23 12.35
CA ASP A 109 5.16 -7.81 13.69
C ASP A 109 5.95 -6.95 14.69
N SER A 110 5.26 -6.12 15.47
CA SER A 110 5.90 -5.20 16.41
C SER A 110 6.52 -5.89 17.62
N ALA A 111 6.18 -7.17 17.84
CA ALA A 111 6.73 -7.97 18.92
C ALA A 111 7.98 -8.79 18.51
N ASP A 112 8.24 -8.92 17.20
CA ASP A 112 9.39 -9.69 16.70
C ASP A 112 10.60 -8.80 16.38
N VAL A 113 11.22 -8.29 17.44
CA VAL A 113 12.38 -7.38 17.34
C VAL A 113 13.54 -7.99 16.56
N ARG A 114 13.71 -9.32 16.64
CA ARG A 114 14.84 -10.04 16.00
C ARG A 114 14.79 -9.96 14.48
N ARG A 115 13.59 -9.94 13.88
CA ARG A 115 13.42 -9.88 12.41
C ARG A 115 13.17 -8.47 11.88
N LEU A 116 13.22 -7.44 12.70
CA LEU A 116 12.99 -6.06 12.22
C LEU A 116 14.03 -5.60 11.19
N ARG A 117 15.27 -6.08 11.30
CA ARG A 117 16.29 -5.79 10.29
C ARG A 117 15.92 -6.40 8.93
N ASP A 118 15.56 -7.68 8.90
CA ASP A 118 15.06 -8.33 7.68
C ASP A 118 13.83 -7.62 7.14
N CYS A 119 12.93 -7.21 8.03
CA CYS A 119 11.72 -6.45 7.68
C CYS A 119 12.06 -5.13 6.99
N LYS A 120 13.03 -4.37 7.52
CA LYS A 120 13.52 -3.13 6.90
C LYS A 120 14.13 -3.40 5.53
N ASP A 121 15.06 -4.35 5.44
CA ASP A 121 15.78 -4.63 4.20
C ASP A 121 14.83 -5.04 3.06
N GLU A 122 13.82 -5.86 3.36
CA GLU A 122 12.81 -6.24 2.37
C GLU A 122 11.87 -5.08 2.00
N LEU A 123 11.49 -4.23 2.97
CA LEU A 123 10.70 -3.03 2.67
C LEU A 123 11.46 -2.07 1.76
N HIS A 124 12.72 -1.76 2.07
CA HIS A 124 13.55 -0.86 1.28
C HIS A 124 13.75 -1.39 -0.15
N LYS A 125 13.99 -2.69 -0.29
CA LYS A 125 14.06 -3.36 -1.60
C LYS A 125 12.76 -3.20 -2.39
N LEU A 126 11.61 -3.44 -1.75
CA LEU A 126 10.29 -3.26 -2.36
C LEU A 126 10.07 -1.82 -2.82
N LEU A 127 10.43 -0.83 -1.99
CA LEU A 127 10.22 0.59 -2.30
C LEU A 127 11.15 1.12 -3.40
N GLY A 128 12.22 0.39 -3.73
CA GLY A 128 13.09 0.65 -4.87
C GLY A 128 12.52 0.21 -6.22
N GLU A 129 11.42 -0.53 -6.24
CA GLU A 129 10.80 -1.02 -7.48
C GLU A 129 10.05 0.10 -8.23
N GLU A 130 10.43 0.35 -9.47
CA GLU A 130 9.84 1.43 -10.31
C GLU A 130 8.33 1.30 -10.48
N LYS A 131 7.82 0.07 -10.59
CA LYS A 131 6.39 -0.21 -10.76
C LYS A 131 5.54 0.26 -9.57
N LEU A 132 6.15 0.44 -8.41
CA LEU A 132 5.52 0.87 -7.17
C LEU A 132 5.78 2.35 -6.84
N ALA A 133 6.53 3.08 -7.67
CA ALA A 133 6.95 4.45 -7.38
C ALA A 133 5.79 5.43 -7.15
N GLY A 134 4.63 5.18 -7.76
CA GLY A 134 3.44 6.04 -7.65
C GLY A 134 2.41 5.59 -6.63
N SER A 135 2.63 4.47 -5.95
CA SER A 135 1.68 3.93 -4.95
C SER A 135 1.92 4.57 -3.57
N SER A 136 0.83 4.82 -2.84
CA SER A 136 0.90 5.19 -1.43
C SER A 136 1.32 3.99 -0.57
N LEU A 137 1.90 4.25 0.60
CA LEU A 137 2.37 3.21 1.52
C LEU A 137 1.73 3.37 2.89
N LEU A 138 0.90 2.43 3.29
CA LEU A 138 0.45 2.26 4.67
C LEU A 138 1.31 1.20 5.36
N ILE A 139 1.82 1.50 6.54
CA ILE A 139 2.49 0.53 7.39
C ILE A 139 1.59 0.23 8.58
N PHE A 140 1.26 -1.04 8.79
CA PHE A 140 0.65 -1.50 10.02
C PHE A 140 1.72 -2.02 10.98
N ALA A 141 1.96 -1.28 12.07
CA ALA A 141 2.71 -1.78 13.21
C ALA A 141 1.77 -2.68 14.04
N ASN A 142 1.63 -3.94 13.60
CA ASN A 142 0.66 -4.89 14.12
C ASN A 142 1.13 -5.55 15.43
N LYS A 143 0.18 -6.21 16.10
CA LYS A 143 0.35 -6.92 17.36
C LYS A 143 0.60 -6.01 18.56
N GLN A 144 -0.01 -4.82 18.56
CA GLN A 144 0.07 -3.87 19.68
C GLN A 144 -0.62 -4.39 20.96
N ASP A 145 -1.39 -5.48 20.85
CA ASP A 145 -1.98 -6.21 21.98
C ASP A 145 -0.95 -7.03 22.77
N ILE A 146 0.24 -7.27 22.22
CA ILE A 146 1.29 -8.05 22.87
C ILE A 146 2.12 -7.13 23.79
N PRO A 147 2.25 -7.45 25.09
CA PRO A 147 3.10 -6.69 26.00
C PRO A 147 4.55 -6.62 25.51
N GLY A 148 5.13 -5.43 25.49
CA GLY A 148 6.50 -5.20 25.03
C GLY A 148 6.64 -5.07 23.49
N ALA A 149 5.54 -5.07 22.73
CA ALA A 149 5.57 -4.72 21.33
C ALA A 149 6.09 -3.29 21.14
N LEU A 150 6.92 -3.08 20.11
CA LEU A 150 7.42 -1.74 19.80
C LEU A 150 6.27 -0.84 19.31
N THR A 151 6.30 0.40 19.75
CA THR A 151 5.34 1.41 19.32
C THR A 151 5.50 1.76 17.83
N LYS A 152 4.48 2.35 17.22
CA LYS A 152 4.57 2.81 15.82
C LYS A 152 5.73 3.79 15.59
N LYS A 153 6.11 4.60 16.60
CA LYS A 153 7.26 5.52 16.50
C LYS A 153 8.58 4.77 16.44
N GLU A 154 8.76 3.77 17.29
CA GLU A 154 9.96 2.94 17.29
C GLU A 154 10.07 2.11 16.02
N ILE A 155 8.96 1.55 15.53
CA ILE A 155 8.93 0.85 14.23
C ILE A 155 9.32 1.81 13.08
N ALA A 156 8.80 3.03 13.06
CA ALA A 156 9.15 4.03 12.04
C ALA A 156 10.65 4.36 12.04
N GLN A 157 11.26 4.47 13.21
CA GLN A 157 12.71 4.69 13.36
C GLN A 157 13.52 3.49 12.87
N VAL A 158 13.15 2.27 13.27
CA VAL A 158 13.87 1.05 12.87
C VAL A 158 13.78 0.83 11.36
N LEU A 159 12.63 1.10 10.77
CA LEU A 159 12.42 1.01 9.31
C LEU A 159 13.02 2.19 8.54
N GLU A 160 13.52 3.22 9.24
CA GLU A 160 14.12 4.42 8.64
C GLU A 160 13.18 5.10 7.62
N LEU A 161 11.91 5.26 7.98
CA LEU A 161 10.88 5.76 7.07
C LEU A 161 11.10 7.20 6.63
N ASP A 162 11.81 8.00 7.40
CA ASP A 162 12.15 9.40 7.07
C ASP A 162 12.95 9.53 5.77
N GLN A 163 13.64 8.46 5.35
CA GLN A 163 14.37 8.45 4.07
C GLN A 163 13.43 8.50 2.86
N PHE A 164 12.15 8.17 3.04
CA PHE A 164 11.15 8.15 1.98
C PHE A 164 10.30 9.41 1.89
N GLY A 165 10.84 10.57 2.29
CA GLY A 165 10.13 11.85 2.40
C GLY A 165 9.41 12.35 1.14
N LYS A 166 9.71 11.78 -0.04
CA LYS A 166 8.99 12.07 -1.30
C LYS A 166 7.80 11.14 -1.55
N ARG A 167 7.67 10.05 -0.82
CA ARG A 167 6.57 9.09 -0.94
C ARG A 167 5.46 9.46 0.03
N HIS A 168 4.23 9.35 -0.41
CA HIS A 168 3.08 9.46 0.49
C HIS A 168 3.00 8.17 1.32
N TRP A 169 3.31 8.26 2.62
CA TRP A 169 3.27 7.14 3.54
C TRP A 169 2.66 7.49 4.89
N HIS A 170 2.14 6.49 5.56
CA HIS A 170 1.59 6.57 6.91
C HIS A 170 1.92 5.30 7.70
N ILE A 171 2.04 5.42 9.02
CA ILE A 171 2.17 4.28 9.91
C ILE A 171 1.10 4.31 10.98
N GLU A 172 0.38 3.19 11.15
CA GLU A 172 -0.62 3.02 12.17
C GLU A 172 -0.30 1.83 13.07
N GLY A 173 -0.43 2.04 14.39
CA GLY A 173 -0.34 0.96 15.38
C GLY A 173 -1.66 0.21 15.43
N CYS A 174 -1.64 -1.11 15.28
CA CYS A 174 -2.86 -1.89 15.24
C CYS A 174 -2.74 -3.26 15.94
N SER A 175 -3.88 -3.88 16.17
CA SER A 175 -3.98 -5.28 16.53
C SER A 175 -5.00 -5.98 15.63
N ALA A 176 -4.52 -6.96 14.87
CA ALA A 176 -5.41 -7.81 14.07
C ALA A 176 -6.34 -8.67 14.93
N VAL A 177 -5.97 -8.93 16.19
CA VAL A 177 -6.76 -9.72 17.14
C VAL A 177 -7.90 -8.90 17.73
N THR A 178 -7.63 -7.70 18.23
CA THR A 178 -8.66 -6.83 18.81
C THR A 178 -9.44 -6.04 17.76
N GLY A 179 -8.80 -5.70 16.65
CA GLY A 179 -9.35 -4.85 15.59
C GLY A 179 -8.93 -3.38 15.71
N ASP A 180 -8.24 -3.01 16.80
CA ASP A 180 -7.83 -1.63 17.05
C ASP A 180 -6.87 -1.12 15.96
N GLY A 181 -7.01 0.12 15.54
CA GLY A 181 -6.16 0.79 14.56
C GLY A 181 -6.33 0.34 13.10
N LEU A 182 -7.12 -0.70 12.83
CA LEU A 182 -7.28 -1.22 11.46
C LEU A 182 -8.11 -0.28 10.58
N LEU A 183 -9.24 0.20 11.08
CA LEU A 183 -10.12 1.08 10.32
C LEU A 183 -9.45 2.44 10.09
N GLU A 184 -8.74 2.96 11.09
CA GLU A 184 -7.99 4.21 11.02
C GLU A 184 -6.91 4.15 9.94
N GLY A 185 -6.18 3.03 9.87
CA GLY A 185 -5.19 2.82 8.82
C GLY A 185 -5.79 2.74 7.43
N PHE A 186 -6.86 1.97 7.24
CA PHE A 186 -7.53 1.89 5.94
C PHE A 186 -8.21 3.20 5.55
N ASP A 187 -8.64 4.00 6.51
CA ASP A 187 -9.20 5.32 6.28
C ASP A 187 -8.21 6.28 5.62
N TRP A 188 -6.95 6.16 5.97
CA TRP A 188 -5.90 6.92 5.33
C TRP A 188 -5.66 6.51 3.86
N CYS A 189 -6.03 5.27 3.46
CA CYS A 189 -5.84 4.76 2.09
C CYS A 189 -6.86 5.28 1.07
N VAL A 190 -7.99 5.86 1.51
CA VAL A 190 -9.10 6.32 0.68
C VAL A 190 -9.36 7.81 0.84
#